data_03c71283f43ed55a456a127afaa631d0
#
_entry.id   03c71283f43ed55a456a127afaa631d0
#
_cell.length_a   1.000
_cell.length_b   1.000
_cell.length_c   1.000
_cell.angle_alpha   90.00
_cell.angle_beta   90.00
_cell.angle_gamma   90.00
#
_symmetry.space_group_name_H-M   'P 1'
#
loop_
_entity.id
_entity.type
_entity.pdbx_description
1 polymer ?
#
loop_
_entity_poly.entity_id
_entity_poly.type
_entity_poly.pdbx_seq_one_letter_code
_entity_poly.pdbx_strand_id
1 'polypeptide(L)'
;MKRLLIVSLFIVCSLAIAQEKPDYSPQLTGFVRAWYQADYNTNSSQYLVKQARISITGSVNEYAGYKFQVDLTRLGKLTSTTTTVNNTNVVNSVSASFPEILLDAAAVITPFKNFELTAGQFKTPFSTDNLKSDQNHEFANRPLLANVSPNVRDIGFTMGYKFRGNINAELIAGSFNGSGFNKAETDKSMDYVLRAVVSPVKDLNFAASYYNGKVTGGDQNLAGFSGDYKYNSLLVGAEFANKTVSLLPDDITGNSYLAFVTYSFAANDGFLKEIIPAFRYESFDPNTDKDNNEVGRMTFGLTFEFAKITFAHFRINYEKFDYKDGSANPDKLILEIQTKF
;
A
#
# COMPACT_ATOMS: atom_id res chain seq x y z
N MET A 1 -83.50 3.03 -29.82
CA MET A 1 -82.26 2.25 -29.91
C MET A 1 -81.13 3.20 -29.55
N LYS A 2 -80.68 3.18 -28.30
CA LYS A 2 -79.60 4.03 -27.82
C LYS A 2 -78.28 3.17 -27.82
N ARG A 3 -77.31 3.56 -28.62
CA ARG A 3 -75.98 2.95 -28.64
C ARG A 3 -75.14 3.54 -27.50
N LEU A 4 -74.76 2.71 -26.57
CA LEU A 4 -73.88 3.04 -25.53
C LEU A 4 -72.44 2.94 -26.08
N LEU A 5 -71.71 4.06 -26.07
CA LEU A 5 -70.30 4.09 -26.44
C LEU A 5 -69.48 3.87 -25.14
N ILE A 6 -68.84 2.74 -25.02
CA ILE A 6 -67.90 2.45 -23.93
C ILE A 6 -66.56 3.02 -24.35
N VAL A 7 -66.15 4.11 -23.72
CA VAL A 7 -64.80 4.67 -23.84
C VAL A 7 -63.90 3.92 -22.85
N SER A 8 -63.09 3.01 -23.35
CA SER A 8 -62.08 2.33 -22.55
C SER A 8 -60.91 3.29 -22.31
N LEU A 9 -60.84 3.85 -21.11
CA LEU A 9 -59.74 4.67 -20.67
C LEU A 9 -58.54 3.73 -20.33
N PHE A 10 -57.58 3.60 -21.25
CA PHE A 10 -56.28 2.98 -20.97
C PHE A 10 -55.47 3.91 -20.06
N ILE A 11 -55.48 3.63 -18.77
CA ILE A 11 -54.50 4.21 -17.84
C ILE A 11 -53.17 3.49 -18.12
N VAL A 12 -52.33 4.11 -18.90
CA VAL A 12 -50.93 3.74 -19.00
C VAL A 12 -50.25 4.22 -17.71
N CYS A 13 -50.19 3.36 -16.69
CA CYS A 13 -49.27 3.54 -15.60
C CYS A 13 -47.84 3.41 -16.16
N SER A 14 -47.27 4.54 -16.55
CA SER A 14 -45.82 4.62 -16.71
C SER A 14 -45.19 4.37 -15.32
N LEU A 15 -44.75 3.14 -15.11
CA LEU A 15 -43.78 2.84 -14.04
C LEU A 15 -42.53 3.67 -14.39
N ALA A 16 -42.45 4.89 -13.85
CA ALA A 16 -41.22 5.60 -13.74
C ALA A 16 -40.37 4.75 -12.78
N ILE A 17 -39.52 3.88 -13.33
CA ILE A 17 -38.41 3.31 -12.59
C ILE A 17 -37.60 4.54 -12.20
N ALA A 18 -37.70 4.93 -10.94
CA ALA A 18 -36.86 5.95 -10.37
C ALA A 18 -35.43 5.38 -10.45
N GLN A 19 -34.72 5.80 -11.48
CA GLN A 19 -33.30 5.53 -11.60
C GLN A 19 -32.66 6.27 -10.42
N GLU A 20 -32.21 5.55 -9.40
CA GLU A 20 -31.48 6.14 -8.29
C GLU A 20 -30.37 7.00 -8.89
N LYS A 21 -30.40 8.31 -8.57
CA LYS A 21 -29.31 9.19 -9.00
C LYS A 21 -28.03 8.66 -8.40
N PRO A 22 -26.94 8.56 -9.18
CA PRO A 22 -25.65 8.17 -8.65
C PRO A 22 -25.30 9.03 -7.44
N ASP A 23 -24.92 8.38 -6.33
CA ASP A 23 -24.46 9.09 -5.14
C ASP A 23 -23.00 9.50 -5.33
N TYR A 24 -22.78 10.79 -5.49
CA TYR A 24 -21.44 11.40 -5.59
C TYR A 24 -20.95 11.96 -4.26
N SER A 25 -21.60 11.64 -3.15
CA SER A 25 -21.20 12.11 -1.82
C SER A 25 -19.77 11.66 -1.48
N PRO A 26 -18.96 12.53 -0.89
CA PRO A 26 -17.63 12.14 -0.40
C PRO A 26 -17.72 11.03 0.63
N GLN A 27 -16.94 9.99 0.45
CA GLN A 27 -16.80 8.91 1.40
C GLN A 27 -15.62 9.19 2.32
N LEU A 28 -15.88 9.36 3.60
CA LEU A 28 -14.88 9.50 4.65
C LEU A 28 -14.57 8.13 5.23
N THR A 29 -13.31 7.76 5.20
CA THR A 29 -12.80 6.53 5.82
C THR A 29 -11.53 6.83 6.60
N GLY A 30 -11.19 5.97 7.54
CA GLY A 30 -9.96 6.15 8.30
C GLY A 30 -9.60 4.93 9.11
N PHE A 31 -8.40 4.98 9.69
CA PHE A 31 -7.94 3.94 10.61
C PHE A 31 -6.86 4.48 11.55
N VAL A 32 -6.79 3.84 12.72
CA VAL A 32 -5.72 4.04 13.70
C VAL A 32 -5.06 2.71 13.99
N ARG A 33 -3.73 2.69 14.04
CA ARG A 33 -2.90 1.56 14.45
C ARG A 33 -2.04 1.98 15.63
N ALA A 34 -2.26 1.36 16.77
CA ALA A 34 -1.45 1.53 17.98
C ALA A 34 -0.66 0.27 18.26
N TRP A 35 0.61 0.42 18.60
CA TRP A 35 1.54 -0.68 18.84
C TRP A 35 2.15 -0.62 20.22
N TYR A 36 2.40 -1.82 20.77
CA TYR A 36 3.49 -2.08 21.68
C TYR A 36 4.55 -2.86 20.90
N GLN A 37 5.79 -2.41 20.93
CA GLN A 37 6.92 -3.08 20.30
C GLN A 37 7.99 -3.33 21.33
N ALA A 38 8.44 -4.57 21.45
CA ALA A 38 9.63 -4.96 22.20
C ALA A 38 10.71 -5.37 21.19
N ASP A 39 11.93 -4.86 21.39
CA ASP A 39 13.12 -5.18 20.61
C ASP A 39 14.09 -5.92 21.53
N TYR A 40 14.37 -7.17 21.20
CA TYR A 40 15.17 -8.06 22.06
C TYR A 40 16.66 -7.80 21.94
N ASN A 41 17.12 -7.20 20.86
CA ASN A 41 18.53 -6.86 20.68
C ASN A 41 18.92 -5.66 21.53
N THR A 42 18.11 -4.62 21.54
CA THR A 42 18.37 -3.40 22.33
C THR A 42 17.81 -3.50 23.75
N ASN A 43 17.10 -4.59 24.08
CA ASN A 43 16.36 -4.78 25.32
C ASN A 43 15.46 -3.59 25.64
N SER A 44 14.77 -3.07 24.63
CA SER A 44 13.92 -1.89 24.73
C SER A 44 12.48 -2.20 24.36
N SER A 45 11.56 -1.42 24.91
CA SER A 45 10.15 -1.50 24.54
C SER A 45 9.52 -0.13 24.51
N GLN A 46 8.50 0.02 23.67
CA GLN A 46 7.78 1.29 23.52
C GLN A 46 6.33 1.09 23.08
N TYR A 47 5.47 2.03 23.46
CA TYR A 47 4.17 2.22 22.86
C TYR A 47 4.25 3.32 21.80
N LEU A 48 3.57 3.15 20.68
CA LEU A 48 3.53 4.15 19.62
C LEU A 48 2.20 4.11 18.86
N VAL A 49 1.78 5.27 18.38
CA VAL A 49 0.75 5.35 17.34
C VAL A 49 1.47 5.20 16.00
N LYS A 50 1.35 4.01 15.41
CA LYS A 50 2.04 3.68 14.16
C LYS A 50 1.49 4.45 12.98
N GLN A 51 0.17 4.60 12.92
CA GLN A 51 -0.54 5.32 11.87
C GLN A 51 -1.88 5.85 12.38
N ALA A 52 -2.26 7.04 11.92
CA ALA A 52 -3.57 7.63 12.13
C ALA A 52 -3.98 8.31 10.82
N ARG A 53 -4.71 7.61 9.96
CA ARG A 53 -5.02 8.07 8.61
C ARG A 53 -6.49 8.40 8.44
N ILE A 54 -6.71 9.46 7.66
CA ILE A 54 -8.03 9.87 7.17
C ILE A 54 -7.95 9.93 5.66
N SER A 55 -8.96 9.38 5.00
CA SER A 55 -9.09 9.37 3.54
C SER A 55 -10.45 9.89 3.15
N ILE A 56 -10.48 10.73 2.12
CA ILE A 56 -11.69 11.18 1.45
C ILE A 56 -11.60 10.73 0.00
N THR A 57 -12.58 9.96 -0.43
CA THR A 57 -12.71 9.54 -1.83
C THR A 57 -14.11 9.90 -2.33
N GLY A 58 -14.24 10.17 -3.61
CA GLY A 58 -15.54 10.48 -4.19
C GLY A 58 -15.47 10.65 -5.69
N SER A 59 -16.64 10.76 -6.30
CA SER A 59 -16.79 11.09 -7.70
C SER A 59 -17.46 12.47 -7.82
N VAL A 60 -17.04 13.25 -8.81
CA VAL A 60 -17.69 14.52 -9.16
C VAL A 60 -18.83 14.24 -10.14
N ASN A 61 -18.64 13.23 -10.98
CA ASN A 61 -19.62 12.73 -11.95
C ASN A 61 -19.21 11.29 -12.36
N GLU A 62 -19.85 10.72 -13.36
CA GLU A 62 -19.57 9.35 -13.85
C GLU A 62 -18.16 9.17 -14.48
N TYR A 63 -17.48 10.28 -14.83
CA TYR A 63 -16.19 10.27 -15.52
C TYR A 63 -15.03 10.77 -14.65
N ALA A 64 -15.32 11.44 -13.54
CA ALA A 64 -14.29 12.10 -12.74
C ALA A 64 -14.46 11.80 -11.25
N GLY A 65 -13.37 11.44 -10.62
CA GLY A 65 -13.26 11.18 -9.20
C GLY A 65 -12.00 11.77 -8.59
N TYR A 66 -11.88 11.63 -7.29
CA TYR A 66 -10.74 12.13 -6.54
C TYR A 66 -10.42 11.24 -5.33
N LYS A 67 -9.18 11.31 -4.91
CA LYS A 67 -8.69 10.66 -3.70
C LYS A 67 -7.79 11.61 -2.92
N PHE A 68 -8.06 11.75 -1.64
CA PHE A 68 -7.25 12.50 -0.70
C PHE A 68 -6.98 11.64 0.54
N GLN A 69 -5.73 11.58 1.00
CA GLN A 69 -5.36 10.85 2.22
C GLN A 69 -4.27 11.59 2.98
N VAL A 70 -4.43 11.68 4.29
CA VAL A 70 -3.44 12.22 5.22
C VAL A 70 -3.08 11.21 6.30
N ASP A 71 -1.86 11.31 6.84
CA ASP A 71 -1.42 10.56 8.02
C ASP A 71 -1.06 11.54 9.14
N LEU A 72 -1.89 11.60 10.16
CA LEU A 72 -1.77 12.55 11.27
C LEU A 72 -0.57 12.26 12.19
N THR A 73 0.01 11.05 12.13
CA THR A 73 1.24 10.75 12.88
C THR A 73 2.47 11.48 12.36
N ARG A 74 2.34 12.12 11.20
CA ARG A 74 3.38 12.93 10.57
C ARG A 74 3.25 14.43 10.85
N LEU A 75 2.29 14.85 11.71
CA LEU A 75 2.15 16.22 12.19
C LEU A 75 3.35 16.61 13.05
N GLY A 76 4.16 17.54 12.55
CA GLY A 76 5.15 18.26 13.34
C GLY A 76 6.37 17.46 13.80
N LYS A 77 7.41 17.39 12.97
CA LYS A 77 8.77 17.12 13.46
C LYS A 77 9.48 18.45 13.71
N LEU A 78 9.78 18.72 14.98
CA LEU A 78 10.78 19.72 15.34
C LEU A 78 12.16 19.08 15.20
N THR A 79 13.01 19.65 14.36
CA THR A 79 14.41 19.25 14.24
C THR A 79 15.26 20.32 14.89
N SER A 80 16.03 19.95 15.91
CA SER A 80 17.03 20.85 16.51
C SER A 80 18.42 20.41 16.11
N THR A 81 19.26 21.35 15.69
CA THR A 81 20.71 21.13 15.56
C THR A 81 21.37 21.61 16.83
N THR A 82 22.17 20.74 17.43
CA THR A 82 22.95 21.05 18.64
C THR A 82 24.44 20.98 18.32
N THR A 83 25.19 21.91 18.88
CA THR A 83 26.66 21.85 18.93
C THR A 83 27.09 21.70 20.37
N THR A 84 28.06 20.83 20.63
CA THR A 84 28.63 20.68 21.97
C THR A 84 29.74 21.70 22.15
N VAL A 85 29.57 22.62 23.11
CA VAL A 85 30.58 23.62 23.51
C VAL A 85 30.88 23.37 24.97
N ASN A 86 32.15 23.13 25.33
CA ASN A 86 32.59 22.92 26.71
C ASN A 86 31.77 21.81 27.43
N ASN A 87 31.56 20.65 26.76
CA ASN A 87 30.74 19.54 27.26
C ASN A 87 29.26 19.88 27.51
N THR A 88 28.78 21.00 27.02
CA THR A 88 27.36 21.37 27.09
C THR A 88 26.76 21.42 25.71
N ASN A 89 25.63 20.74 25.54
CA ASN A 89 24.90 20.78 24.27
C ASN A 89 24.16 22.11 24.15
N VAL A 90 24.56 22.91 23.17
CA VAL A 90 23.92 24.21 22.87
C VAL A 90 23.05 24.00 21.63
N VAL A 91 21.76 24.32 21.72
CA VAL A 91 20.83 24.30 20.58
C VAL A 91 21.13 25.49 19.68
N ASN A 92 21.66 25.23 18.48
CA ASN A 92 22.01 26.29 17.52
C ASN A 92 20.80 26.76 16.70
N SER A 93 19.90 25.84 16.36
CA SER A 93 18.68 26.18 15.63
C SER A 93 17.60 25.15 15.91
N VAL A 94 16.36 25.62 15.92
CA VAL A 94 15.16 24.76 15.88
C VAL A 94 14.46 25.07 14.57
N SER A 95 14.38 24.09 13.69
CA SER A 95 13.60 24.21 12.46
C SER A 95 12.34 23.36 12.58
N ALA A 96 11.20 23.94 12.26
CA ALA A 96 9.97 23.20 12.04
C ALA A 96 9.91 22.86 10.55
N SER A 97 9.98 21.57 10.19
CA SER A 97 9.64 21.16 8.85
C SER A 97 8.12 21.23 8.68
N PHE A 98 7.65 21.66 7.51
CA PHE A 98 6.23 21.50 7.18
C PHE A 98 5.88 20.01 7.26
N PRO A 99 4.75 19.71 7.92
CA PRO A 99 4.37 18.31 8.10
C PRO A 99 4.11 17.65 6.75
N GLU A 100 4.82 16.56 6.48
CA GLU A 100 4.62 15.72 5.27
C GLU A 100 3.41 14.80 5.47
N ILE A 101 2.28 15.36 5.89
CA ILE A 101 1.07 14.59 6.22
C ILE A 101 0.32 14.09 4.99
N LEU A 102 0.45 14.79 3.86
CA LEU A 102 -0.27 14.46 2.63
C LEU A 102 0.30 13.19 2.03
N LEU A 103 -0.49 12.13 1.98
CA LEU A 103 -0.11 10.86 1.38
C LEU A 103 -0.62 10.74 -0.06
N ASP A 104 -1.92 10.89 -0.26
CA ASP A 104 -2.53 10.84 -1.59
C ASP A 104 -3.30 12.14 -1.85
N ALA A 105 -3.13 12.70 -3.04
CA ALA A 105 -3.91 13.81 -3.59
C ALA A 105 -3.96 13.61 -5.10
N ALA A 106 -4.99 12.92 -5.58
CA ALA A 106 -5.09 12.50 -6.97
C ALA A 106 -6.47 12.75 -7.55
N ALA A 107 -6.49 13.20 -8.79
CA ALA A 107 -7.65 13.22 -9.66
C ALA A 107 -7.67 11.94 -10.50
N VAL A 108 -8.85 11.36 -10.67
CA VAL A 108 -9.07 10.16 -11.47
C VAL A 108 -10.09 10.48 -12.55
N ILE A 109 -9.79 10.15 -13.81
CA ILE A 109 -10.67 10.38 -14.95
C ILE A 109 -10.89 9.05 -15.68
N THR A 110 -12.15 8.70 -15.92
CA THR A 110 -12.57 7.49 -16.62
C THR A 110 -13.35 7.90 -17.89
N PRO A 111 -12.68 8.34 -18.97
CA PRO A 111 -13.34 8.91 -20.15
C PRO A 111 -14.19 7.91 -20.91
N PHE A 112 -13.88 6.62 -20.78
CA PHE A 112 -14.68 5.51 -21.31
C PHE A 112 -14.45 4.25 -20.45
N LYS A 113 -15.35 3.29 -20.62
CA LYS A 113 -15.36 2.06 -19.81
C LYS A 113 -14.00 1.36 -19.80
N ASN A 114 -13.56 0.96 -18.60
CA ASN A 114 -12.32 0.22 -18.34
C ASN A 114 -11.01 1.02 -18.57
N PHE A 115 -11.06 2.26 -18.98
CA PHE A 115 -9.87 3.11 -19.11
C PHE A 115 -9.85 4.15 -17.99
N GLU A 116 -8.71 4.31 -17.34
CA GLU A 116 -8.52 5.20 -16.20
C GLU A 116 -7.24 6.03 -16.38
N LEU A 117 -7.36 7.32 -16.14
CA LEU A 117 -6.25 8.26 -16.03
C LEU A 117 -6.20 8.74 -14.58
N THR A 118 -5.02 8.67 -13.96
CA THR A 118 -4.80 9.20 -12.61
C THR A 118 -3.67 10.20 -12.64
N ALA A 119 -3.86 11.38 -12.05
CA ALA A 119 -2.86 12.43 -11.96
C ALA A 119 -2.80 13.01 -10.55
N GLY A 120 -1.61 13.33 -10.07
CA GLY A 120 -1.35 13.88 -8.75
C GLY A 120 -0.36 13.06 -7.95
N GLN A 121 -0.50 13.04 -6.62
CA GLN A 121 0.31 12.23 -5.73
C GLN A 121 -0.44 10.98 -5.32
N PHE A 122 0.12 9.82 -5.61
CA PHE A 122 -0.47 8.52 -5.29
C PHE A 122 0.59 7.40 -5.26
N LYS A 123 0.17 6.17 -4.99
CA LYS A 123 1.08 5.03 -4.93
C LYS A 123 1.62 4.67 -6.31
N THR A 124 2.96 4.54 -6.41
CA THR A 124 3.65 4.06 -7.61
C THR A 124 3.24 2.61 -7.91
N PRO A 125 2.74 2.29 -9.12
CA PRO A 125 2.21 0.96 -9.42
C PRO A 125 3.33 -0.05 -9.75
N PHE A 126 4.10 -0.47 -8.74
CA PHE A 126 5.19 -1.43 -8.90
C PHE A 126 4.95 -2.71 -8.09
N SER A 127 5.04 -2.68 -6.78
CA SER A 127 4.91 -3.84 -5.90
C SER A 127 3.45 -4.11 -5.53
N THR A 128 3.02 -5.36 -5.53
CA THR A 128 1.67 -5.75 -5.08
C THR A 128 1.49 -5.45 -3.61
N ASP A 129 2.49 -5.74 -2.76
CA ASP A 129 2.42 -5.43 -1.34
C ASP A 129 2.37 -3.92 -1.08
N ASN A 130 3.22 -3.13 -1.74
CA ASN A 130 3.22 -1.67 -1.58
C ASN A 130 1.90 -1.02 -2.01
N LEU A 131 1.19 -1.61 -2.97
CA LEU A 131 -0.13 -1.12 -3.41
C LEU A 131 -1.25 -1.43 -2.42
N LYS A 132 -1.11 -2.43 -1.55
CA LYS A 132 -2.09 -2.68 -0.48
C LYS A 132 -2.18 -1.47 0.46
N SER A 133 -3.38 -1.16 0.94
CA SER A 133 -3.53 -0.20 2.04
C SER A 133 -2.93 -0.79 3.32
N ASP A 134 -2.22 0.03 4.11
CA ASP A 134 -1.56 -0.46 5.34
C ASP A 134 -2.53 -1.13 6.33
N GLN A 135 -3.80 -0.73 6.32
CA GLN A 135 -4.86 -1.36 7.12
C GLN A 135 -5.24 -2.78 6.68
N ASN A 136 -4.83 -3.18 5.48
CA ASN A 136 -5.20 -4.46 4.85
C ASN A 136 -4.00 -5.43 4.75
N HIS A 137 -2.85 -5.08 5.32
CA HIS A 137 -1.71 -5.99 5.35
C HIS A 137 -1.97 -7.15 6.31
N GLU A 138 -1.51 -8.32 5.94
CA GLU A 138 -1.57 -9.55 6.73
C GLU A 138 -0.67 -9.49 7.97
N PHE A 139 0.38 -8.66 7.92
CA PHE A 139 1.39 -8.49 8.96
C PHE A 139 1.47 -7.03 9.43
N ALA A 140 1.97 -6.82 10.65
CA ALA A 140 2.11 -5.50 11.22
C ALA A 140 3.13 -4.63 10.45
N ASN A 141 4.28 -5.17 10.11
CA ASN A 141 5.31 -4.48 9.33
C ASN A 141 5.21 -4.79 7.83
N ARG A 142 5.60 -3.81 7.02
CA ARG A 142 5.83 -4.01 5.60
C ARG A 142 6.98 -4.99 5.36
N PRO A 143 7.02 -5.64 4.19
CA PRO A 143 8.09 -6.56 3.83
C PRO A 143 9.42 -5.85 3.57
N LEU A 144 10.52 -6.61 3.66
CA LEU A 144 11.86 -6.18 3.29
C LEU A 144 11.97 -5.79 1.81
N LEU A 145 11.10 -6.35 0.97
CA LEU A 145 10.98 -6.03 -0.46
C LEU A 145 10.78 -4.53 -0.71
N ALA A 146 10.25 -3.77 0.26
CA ALA A 146 10.16 -2.32 0.17
C ALA A 146 11.52 -1.64 -0.06
N ASN A 147 12.65 -2.27 0.34
CA ASN A 147 14.00 -1.73 0.17
C ASN A 147 14.48 -1.76 -1.30
N VAL A 148 13.93 -2.65 -2.11
CA VAL A 148 14.23 -2.74 -3.56
C VAL A 148 13.08 -2.22 -4.43
N SER A 149 12.04 -1.66 -3.82
CA SER A 149 10.93 -1.01 -4.54
C SER A 149 11.24 0.46 -4.80
N PRO A 150 10.60 1.09 -5.80
CA PRO A 150 10.64 2.54 -5.95
C PRO A 150 9.91 3.23 -4.78
N ASN A 151 9.93 4.54 -4.74
CA ASN A 151 9.15 5.31 -3.77
C ASN A 151 7.70 4.81 -3.74
N VAL A 152 7.20 4.47 -2.55
CA VAL A 152 5.83 3.94 -2.40
C VAL A 152 4.77 4.91 -2.93
N ARG A 153 5.07 6.21 -2.86
CA ARG A 153 4.24 7.30 -3.41
C ARG A 153 5.11 8.32 -4.09
N ASP A 154 4.57 8.88 -5.16
CA ASP A 154 5.22 9.95 -5.89
C ASP A 154 4.17 10.82 -6.60
N ILE A 155 4.59 11.98 -7.09
CA ILE A 155 3.78 12.86 -7.93
C ILE A 155 3.96 12.43 -9.37
N GLY A 156 2.85 12.16 -10.05
CA GLY A 156 2.93 11.67 -11.43
C GLY A 156 1.57 11.50 -12.09
N PHE A 157 1.62 10.74 -13.15
CA PHE A 157 0.48 10.44 -14.00
C PHE A 157 0.51 8.95 -14.39
N THR A 158 -0.65 8.31 -14.41
CA THR A 158 -0.81 6.95 -14.95
C THR A 158 -2.00 6.85 -15.90
N MET A 159 -1.90 5.93 -16.84
CA MET A 159 -2.99 5.42 -17.64
C MET A 159 -3.13 3.93 -17.42
N GLY A 160 -4.35 3.46 -17.22
CA GLY A 160 -4.67 2.07 -16.98
C GLY A 160 -5.80 1.58 -17.88
N TYR A 161 -5.71 0.33 -18.34
CA TYR A 161 -6.80 -0.31 -19.06
C TYR A 161 -7.09 -1.70 -18.48
N LYS A 162 -8.37 -1.96 -18.18
CA LYS A 162 -8.87 -3.21 -17.61
C LYS A 162 -9.54 -4.05 -18.68
N PHE A 163 -8.89 -5.14 -19.07
CA PHE A 163 -9.47 -6.15 -19.95
C PHE A 163 -10.41 -7.04 -19.13
N ARG A 164 -11.66 -7.14 -19.58
CA ARG A 164 -12.70 -7.96 -18.93
C ARG A 164 -13.18 -9.04 -19.88
N GLY A 165 -13.09 -10.30 -19.48
CA GLY A 165 -13.48 -11.46 -20.29
C GLY A 165 -13.34 -12.74 -19.49
N ASN A 166 -13.09 -13.85 -20.17
CA ASN A 166 -12.83 -15.14 -19.52
C ASN A 166 -11.58 -15.07 -18.61
N ILE A 167 -10.60 -14.28 -19.02
CA ILE A 167 -9.43 -13.92 -18.23
C ILE A 167 -9.49 -12.40 -18.01
N ASN A 168 -9.40 -11.96 -16.76
CA ASN A 168 -9.27 -10.55 -16.45
C ASN A 168 -7.79 -10.16 -16.49
N ALA A 169 -7.49 -9.00 -17.09
CA ALA A 169 -6.15 -8.43 -17.08
C ALA A 169 -6.22 -6.92 -16.90
N GLU A 170 -5.15 -6.32 -16.41
CA GLU A 170 -4.99 -4.88 -16.28
C GLU A 170 -3.58 -4.51 -16.72
N LEU A 171 -3.46 -3.45 -17.50
CA LEU A 171 -2.19 -2.86 -17.90
C LEU A 171 -2.17 -1.41 -17.42
N ILE A 172 -1.09 -1.02 -16.74
CA ILE A 172 -0.89 0.33 -16.22
C ILE A 172 0.48 0.81 -16.72
N ALA A 173 0.50 2.01 -17.30
CA ALA A 173 1.72 2.72 -17.64
C ALA A 173 1.71 4.09 -16.94
N GLY A 174 2.85 4.57 -16.49
CA GLY A 174 2.92 5.84 -15.77
C GLY A 174 4.28 6.53 -15.85
N SER A 175 4.24 7.82 -15.54
CA SER A 175 5.41 8.68 -15.41
C SER A 175 5.32 9.45 -14.10
N PHE A 176 6.44 9.54 -13.37
CA PHE A 176 6.55 10.10 -12.02
C PHE A 176 7.77 11.01 -11.91
N ASN A 177 7.79 11.90 -10.93
CA ASN A 177 8.95 12.74 -10.65
C ASN A 177 10.19 11.93 -10.20
N GLY A 178 10.03 10.75 -9.57
CA GLY A 178 11.15 9.99 -9.00
C GLY A 178 11.61 10.49 -7.63
N SER A 179 11.24 11.70 -7.25
CA SER A 179 11.68 12.38 -6.02
C SER A 179 10.96 11.94 -4.74
N GLY A 180 9.90 11.14 -4.86
CA GLY A 180 9.06 10.69 -3.76
C GLY A 180 7.95 11.69 -3.37
N PHE A 181 7.17 11.34 -2.35
CA PHE A 181 5.99 12.10 -1.99
C PHE A 181 6.31 13.49 -1.44
N ASN A 182 5.45 14.47 -1.74
CA ASN A 182 5.55 15.89 -1.38
C ASN A 182 6.80 16.61 -1.92
N LYS A 183 7.42 16.07 -2.97
CA LYS A 183 8.61 16.66 -3.57
C LYS A 183 8.38 16.97 -5.04
N ALA A 184 8.85 18.17 -5.45
CA ALA A 184 8.94 18.53 -6.84
C ALA A 184 10.10 17.80 -7.51
N GLU A 185 10.03 17.71 -8.83
CA GLU A 185 11.14 17.24 -9.66
C GLU A 185 12.37 18.13 -9.49
N THR A 186 13.56 17.54 -9.29
CA THR A 186 14.80 18.26 -9.02
C THR A 186 15.94 17.93 -9.97
N ASP A 187 15.92 16.78 -10.65
CA ASP A 187 17.00 16.30 -11.53
C ASP A 187 16.68 16.41 -13.03
N LYS A 188 15.50 16.96 -13.36
CA LYS A 188 14.98 17.13 -14.73
C LYS A 188 14.77 15.83 -15.48
N SER A 189 14.57 14.73 -14.77
CA SER A 189 14.31 13.42 -15.33
C SER A 189 12.99 12.88 -14.78
N MET A 190 12.22 12.23 -15.63
CA MET A 190 11.01 11.52 -15.20
C MET A 190 11.30 10.04 -15.06
N ASP A 191 10.72 9.44 -14.05
CA ASP A 191 10.72 8.00 -13.86
C ASP A 191 9.50 7.38 -14.54
N TYR A 192 9.65 6.18 -15.07
CA TYR A 192 8.60 5.48 -15.81
C TYR A 192 8.29 4.13 -15.20
N VAL A 193 7.03 3.76 -15.20
CA VAL A 193 6.56 2.46 -14.70
C VAL A 193 5.62 1.79 -15.71
N LEU A 194 5.77 0.49 -15.83
CA LEU A 194 4.83 -0.39 -16.52
C LEU A 194 4.45 -1.54 -15.59
N ARG A 195 3.17 -1.82 -15.47
CA ARG A 195 2.65 -2.95 -14.67
C ARG A 195 1.56 -3.66 -15.43
N ALA A 196 1.65 -4.98 -15.47
CA ALA A 196 0.61 -5.87 -15.96
C ALA A 196 0.12 -6.76 -14.80
N VAL A 197 -1.19 -6.93 -14.70
CA VAL A 197 -1.84 -7.87 -13.78
C VAL A 197 -2.72 -8.80 -14.59
N VAL A 198 -2.68 -10.10 -14.30
CA VAL A 198 -3.53 -11.10 -14.94
C VAL A 198 -4.20 -11.94 -13.87
N SER A 199 -5.53 -12.07 -13.95
CA SER A 199 -6.34 -12.92 -13.08
C SER A 199 -7.01 -14.01 -13.93
N PRO A 200 -6.33 -15.16 -14.13
CA PRO A 200 -6.81 -16.21 -15.02
C PRO A 200 -8.06 -16.90 -14.51
N VAL A 201 -8.20 -16.99 -13.20
CA VAL A 201 -9.40 -17.46 -12.51
C VAL A 201 -9.69 -16.57 -11.31
N LYS A 202 -10.87 -16.70 -10.74
CA LYS A 202 -11.25 -15.92 -9.54
C LYS A 202 -10.22 -16.13 -8.42
N ASP A 203 -9.85 -15.03 -7.77
CA ASP A 203 -8.97 -14.99 -6.59
C ASP A 203 -7.53 -15.51 -6.82
N LEU A 204 -7.10 -15.75 -8.07
CA LEU A 204 -5.72 -16.02 -8.46
C LEU A 204 -5.20 -14.86 -9.29
N ASN A 205 -4.16 -14.21 -8.82
CA ASN A 205 -3.56 -13.04 -9.47
C ASN A 205 -2.07 -13.25 -9.71
N PHE A 206 -1.59 -12.79 -10.85
CA PHE A 206 -0.19 -12.63 -11.16
C PHE A 206 0.07 -11.20 -11.60
N ALA A 207 1.20 -10.64 -11.22
CA ALA A 207 1.60 -9.33 -11.69
C ALA A 207 3.08 -9.31 -12.06
N ALA A 208 3.39 -8.51 -13.09
CA ALA A 208 4.75 -8.17 -13.47
C ALA A 208 4.87 -6.66 -13.59
N SER A 209 5.98 -6.10 -13.13
CA SER A 209 6.23 -4.66 -13.12
C SER A 209 7.65 -4.36 -13.55
N TYR A 210 7.81 -3.26 -14.27
CA TYR A 210 9.10 -2.69 -14.63
C TYR A 210 9.11 -1.19 -14.28
N TYR A 211 10.20 -0.72 -13.75
CA TYR A 211 10.42 0.68 -13.41
C TYR A 211 11.80 1.11 -13.88
N ASN A 212 11.86 2.26 -14.53
CA ASN A 212 13.10 2.91 -14.95
C ASN A 212 13.08 4.35 -14.45
N GLY A 213 14.16 4.78 -13.84
CA GLY A 213 14.25 6.13 -13.29
C GLY A 213 15.67 6.49 -12.88
N LYS A 214 15.78 7.52 -12.04
CA LYS A 214 17.05 8.00 -11.53
C LYS A 214 17.15 7.95 -10.02
N VAL A 215 18.39 7.84 -9.55
CA VAL A 215 18.79 8.10 -8.17
C VAL A 215 19.96 9.07 -8.18
N THR A 216 20.30 9.64 -7.01
CA THR A 216 21.48 10.51 -6.93
C THR A 216 22.72 9.77 -7.41
N GLY A 217 23.30 10.26 -8.49
CA GLY A 217 24.55 9.75 -9.08
C GLY A 217 24.41 8.67 -10.14
N GLY A 218 23.20 8.24 -10.51
CA GLY A 218 23.03 7.22 -11.54
C GLY A 218 21.60 6.92 -11.95
N ASP A 219 21.45 5.97 -12.86
CA ASP A 219 20.18 5.45 -13.31
C ASP A 219 19.76 4.23 -12.48
N GLN A 220 18.46 3.98 -12.35
CA GLN A 220 17.94 2.79 -11.71
C GLN A 220 16.95 2.05 -12.60
N ASN A 221 17.03 0.72 -12.57
CA ASN A 221 16.10 -0.18 -13.22
C ASN A 221 15.59 -1.20 -12.22
N LEU A 222 14.27 -1.39 -12.18
CA LEU A 222 13.67 -2.37 -11.29
C LEU A 222 12.74 -3.28 -12.08
N ALA A 223 12.77 -4.57 -11.72
CA ALA A 223 11.81 -5.56 -12.19
C ALA A 223 11.16 -6.23 -10.97
N GLY A 224 9.85 -6.45 -11.05
CA GLY A 224 9.09 -7.09 -9.97
C GLY A 224 8.10 -8.10 -10.52
N PHE A 225 7.90 -9.21 -9.76
CA PHE A 225 6.92 -10.26 -10.06
C PHE A 225 6.20 -10.64 -8.79
N SER A 226 4.90 -10.86 -8.87
CA SER A 226 4.11 -11.36 -7.74
C SER A 226 3.04 -12.32 -8.19
N GLY A 227 2.62 -13.17 -7.25
CA GLY A 227 1.44 -14.01 -7.40
C GLY A 227 0.77 -14.20 -6.05
N ASP A 228 -0.56 -14.18 -6.03
CA ASP A 228 -1.35 -14.51 -4.86
C ASP A 228 -2.56 -15.36 -5.25
N TYR A 229 -2.96 -16.23 -4.34
CA TYR A 229 -4.15 -17.07 -4.48
C TYR A 229 -4.91 -17.17 -3.17
N LYS A 230 -6.20 -16.87 -3.25
CA LYS A 230 -7.12 -17.06 -2.13
C LYS A 230 -8.07 -18.21 -2.46
N TYR A 231 -8.00 -19.26 -1.67
CA TYR A 231 -8.90 -20.41 -1.77
C TYR A 231 -9.62 -20.63 -0.44
N ASN A 232 -10.91 -20.33 -0.41
CA ASN A 232 -11.73 -20.33 0.81
C ASN A 232 -11.08 -19.46 1.91
N SER A 233 -10.65 -20.09 3.00
CA SER A 233 -10.00 -19.45 4.15
C SER A 233 -8.47 -19.32 4.01
N LEU A 234 -7.88 -19.97 3.01
CA LEU A 234 -6.44 -19.95 2.77
C LEU A 234 -6.08 -18.80 1.84
N LEU A 235 -5.08 -18.00 2.20
CA LEU A 235 -4.43 -17.04 1.32
C LEU A 235 -2.94 -17.33 1.30
N VAL A 236 -2.38 -17.49 0.11
CA VAL A 236 -0.95 -17.61 -0.12
C VAL A 236 -0.50 -16.53 -1.09
N GLY A 237 0.72 -16.06 -0.95
CA GLY A 237 1.29 -15.08 -1.87
C GLY A 237 2.81 -15.10 -1.84
N ALA A 238 3.38 -14.67 -2.96
CA ALA A 238 4.82 -14.48 -3.11
C ALA A 238 5.08 -13.24 -3.98
N GLU A 239 6.19 -12.57 -3.71
CA GLU A 239 6.65 -11.44 -4.49
C GLU A 239 8.17 -11.43 -4.56
N PHE A 240 8.72 -11.06 -5.70
CA PHE A 240 10.13 -10.85 -5.97
C PHE A 240 10.34 -9.48 -6.59
N ALA A 241 11.42 -8.81 -6.23
CA ALA A 241 11.88 -7.61 -6.90
C ALA A 241 13.40 -7.60 -6.98
N ASN A 242 13.88 -7.08 -8.10
CA ASN A 242 15.30 -6.80 -8.37
C ASN A 242 15.44 -5.30 -8.68
N LYS A 243 16.53 -4.70 -8.21
CA LYS A 243 16.88 -3.31 -8.45
C LYS A 243 18.35 -3.22 -8.83
N THR A 244 18.62 -2.70 -10.01
CA THR A 244 19.99 -2.34 -10.45
C THR A 244 20.13 -0.83 -10.46
N VAL A 245 21.17 -0.32 -9.83
CA VAL A 245 21.57 1.09 -9.83
C VAL A 245 22.90 1.19 -10.54
N SER A 246 22.91 1.92 -11.65
CA SER A 246 24.13 2.16 -12.44
C SER A 246 24.86 3.35 -11.88
N LEU A 247 25.92 3.09 -11.13
CA LEU A 247 26.83 4.07 -10.54
C LEU A 247 28.22 3.88 -11.16
N LEU A 248 28.94 4.96 -11.42
CA LEU A 248 30.33 4.84 -11.86
C LEU A 248 31.24 4.53 -10.64
N PRO A 249 32.20 3.55 -10.73
CA PRO A 249 32.51 2.76 -11.93
C PRO A 249 31.65 1.49 -12.11
N ASP A 250 30.92 1.03 -11.10
CA ASP A 250 30.25 -0.29 -11.12
C ASP A 250 28.77 -0.18 -10.81
N ASP A 251 27.98 -1.06 -11.41
CA ASP A 251 26.57 -1.25 -11.10
C ASP A 251 26.40 -1.94 -9.74
N ILE A 252 25.35 -1.58 -9.02
CA ILE A 252 24.93 -2.27 -7.79
C ILE A 252 23.57 -2.92 -8.03
N THR A 253 23.50 -4.23 -7.89
CA THR A 253 22.27 -4.98 -8.02
C THR A 253 21.85 -5.54 -6.67
N GLY A 254 20.65 -5.18 -6.21
CA GLY A 254 20.02 -5.76 -5.04
C GLY A 254 18.75 -6.51 -5.40
N ASN A 255 18.37 -7.50 -4.60
CA ASN A 255 17.13 -8.21 -4.76
C ASN A 255 16.41 -8.46 -3.43
N SER A 256 15.14 -8.77 -3.50
CA SER A 256 14.36 -9.21 -2.36
C SER A 256 13.22 -10.10 -2.81
N TYR A 257 12.87 -11.06 -1.96
CA TYR A 257 11.70 -11.89 -2.15
C TYR A 257 10.97 -12.11 -0.83
N LEU A 258 9.69 -12.39 -0.94
CA LEU A 258 8.85 -12.82 0.16
C LEU A 258 7.93 -13.95 -0.28
N ALA A 259 7.55 -14.79 0.67
CA ALA A 259 6.43 -15.71 0.54
C ALA A 259 5.66 -15.75 1.85
N PHE A 260 4.34 -15.82 1.78
CA PHE A 260 3.50 -15.85 2.97
C PHE A 260 2.30 -16.77 2.81
N VAL A 261 1.77 -17.18 3.95
CA VAL A 261 0.54 -17.94 4.07
C VAL A 261 -0.26 -17.43 5.26
N THR A 262 -1.57 -17.33 5.08
CA THR A 262 -2.54 -17.06 6.17
C THR A 262 -3.73 -18.02 6.05
N TYR A 263 -4.33 -18.35 7.18
CA TYR A 263 -5.55 -19.15 7.20
C TYR A 263 -6.55 -18.54 8.16
N SER A 264 -7.79 -18.32 7.72
CA SER A 264 -8.84 -17.72 8.52
C SER A 264 -9.74 -18.82 9.14
N PHE A 265 -9.77 -18.89 10.46
CA PHE A 265 -10.69 -19.71 11.21
C PHE A 265 -11.87 -18.85 11.68
N ALA A 266 -13.08 -19.17 11.25
CA ALA A 266 -14.29 -18.50 11.74
C ALA A 266 -14.51 -18.87 13.22
N ALA A 267 -14.67 -17.88 14.09
CA ALA A 267 -14.86 -18.08 15.52
C ALA A 267 -16.35 -18.18 15.95
N ASN A 268 -17.24 -17.44 15.27
CA ASN A 268 -18.70 -17.48 15.43
C ASN A 268 -19.23 -17.26 16.87
N ASP A 269 -18.49 -16.55 17.73
CA ASP A 269 -18.86 -16.34 19.13
C ASP A 269 -19.53 -14.98 19.41
N GLY A 270 -19.84 -14.20 18.38
CA GLY A 270 -20.48 -12.89 18.46
C GLY A 270 -19.53 -11.72 18.70
N PHE A 271 -18.48 -11.86 19.49
CA PHE A 271 -17.45 -10.85 19.71
C PHE A 271 -16.23 -11.08 18.82
N LEU A 272 -15.75 -12.30 18.73
CA LEU A 272 -14.63 -12.71 17.89
C LEU A 272 -15.17 -13.27 16.57
N LYS A 273 -14.80 -12.64 15.46
CA LYS A 273 -15.23 -13.03 14.12
C LYS A 273 -14.33 -14.11 13.53
N GLU A 274 -13.03 -13.85 13.55
CA GLU A 274 -12.03 -14.71 12.92
C GLU A 274 -10.74 -14.74 13.75
N ILE A 275 -10.02 -15.87 13.67
CA ILE A 275 -8.65 -16.04 14.15
C ILE A 275 -7.80 -16.39 12.94
N ILE A 276 -6.74 -15.60 12.68
CA ILE A 276 -5.94 -15.72 11.46
C ILE A 276 -4.47 -15.92 11.82
N PRO A 277 -3.99 -17.17 11.96
CA PRO A 277 -2.54 -17.43 11.95
C PRO A 277 -1.95 -17.09 10.60
N ALA A 278 -0.71 -16.58 10.63
CA ALA A 278 0.02 -16.14 9.47
C ALA A 278 1.51 -16.45 9.61
N PHE A 279 2.16 -16.77 8.51
CA PHE A 279 3.60 -16.93 8.43
C PHE A 279 4.13 -16.24 7.17
N ARG A 280 5.27 -15.53 7.29
CA ARG A 280 5.99 -14.92 6.17
C ARG A 280 7.48 -15.18 6.31
N TYR A 281 8.10 -15.60 5.21
CA TYR A 281 9.55 -15.63 5.04
C TYR A 281 9.97 -14.60 4.00
N GLU A 282 11.07 -13.92 4.27
CA GLU A 282 11.60 -12.86 3.41
C GLU A 282 13.11 -12.89 3.38
N SER A 283 13.66 -12.43 2.27
CA SER A 283 15.08 -12.14 2.13
C SER A 283 15.27 -10.83 1.39
N PHE A 284 16.29 -10.11 1.79
CA PHE A 284 16.77 -8.90 1.12
C PHE A 284 18.28 -8.96 1.02
N ASP A 285 18.77 -8.86 -0.19
CA ASP A 285 20.18 -8.74 -0.54
C ASP A 285 20.41 -7.35 -1.15
N PRO A 286 21.11 -6.45 -0.45
CA PRO A 286 21.34 -5.09 -0.93
C PRO A 286 22.35 -5.00 -2.08
N ASN A 287 23.22 -6.01 -2.25
CA ASN A 287 24.22 -6.07 -3.30
C ASN A 287 24.64 -7.51 -3.58
N THR A 288 24.14 -8.09 -4.65
CA THR A 288 24.36 -9.48 -5.05
C THR A 288 25.82 -9.82 -5.40
N ASP A 289 26.69 -8.81 -5.55
CA ASP A 289 28.13 -8.98 -5.81
C ASP A 289 28.94 -9.06 -4.51
N LYS A 290 28.28 -8.97 -3.35
CA LYS A 290 28.91 -9.05 -2.03
C LYS A 290 28.37 -10.21 -1.24
N ASP A 291 29.25 -11.04 -0.72
CA ASP A 291 28.89 -12.13 0.17
C ASP A 291 28.52 -11.63 1.59
N ASN A 292 27.63 -12.35 2.23
CA ASN A 292 27.25 -12.16 3.64
C ASN A 292 26.67 -10.77 3.98
N ASN A 293 25.93 -10.15 3.06
CA ASN A 293 25.26 -8.89 3.29
C ASN A 293 23.72 -9.01 3.30
N GLU A 294 23.22 -10.23 3.17
CA GLU A 294 21.79 -10.52 3.11
C GLU A 294 21.15 -10.44 4.49
N VAL A 295 19.86 -10.10 4.47
CA VAL A 295 18.99 -10.09 5.64
C VAL A 295 17.82 -11.00 5.40
N GLY A 296 17.69 -12.05 6.20
CA GLY A 296 16.50 -12.90 6.29
C GLY A 296 15.53 -12.39 7.36
N ARG A 297 14.22 -12.55 7.16
CA ARG A 297 13.22 -12.32 8.19
C ARG A 297 12.12 -13.37 8.13
N MET A 298 11.84 -14.00 9.27
CA MET A 298 10.64 -14.82 9.48
C MET A 298 9.66 -14.04 10.35
N THR A 299 8.41 -13.97 9.93
CA THR A 299 7.34 -13.34 10.73
C THR A 299 6.27 -14.37 11.04
N PHE A 300 6.02 -14.59 12.33
CA PHE A 300 4.91 -15.40 12.85
C PHE A 300 3.82 -14.43 13.31
N GLY A 301 2.63 -14.55 12.75
CA GLY A 301 1.50 -13.67 13.00
C GLY A 301 0.30 -14.42 13.56
N LEU A 302 -0.45 -13.76 14.43
CA LEU A 302 -1.76 -14.19 14.87
C LEU A 302 -2.67 -12.97 14.98
N THR A 303 -3.75 -12.93 14.20
CA THR A 303 -4.70 -11.83 14.19
C THR A 303 -6.05 -12.31 14.71
N PHE A 304 -6.65 -11.53 15.61
CA PHE A 304 -7.99 -11.72 16.14
C PHE A 304 -8.88 -10.58 15.62
N GLU A 305 -9.84 -10.90 14.76
CA GLU A 305 -10.82 -9.93 14.27
C GLU A 305 -12.07 -9.94 15.13
N PHE A 306 -12.44 -8.77 15.71
CA PHE A 306 -13.51 -8.66 16.69
C PHE A 306 -14.82 -8.15 16.10
N ALA A 307 -14.80 -7.17 15.21
CA ALA A 307 -16.02 -6.50 14.79
C ALA A 307 -16.56 -7.01 13.45
N LYS A 308 -17.91 -7.04 13.34
CA LYS A 308 -18.62 -7.42 12.12
C LYS A 308 -18.89 -6.22 11.19
N ILE A 309 -19.07 -5.02 11.74
CA ILE A 309 -19.46 -3.81 11.00
C ILE A 309 -18.31 -2.81 11.01
N THR A 310 -17.83 -2.44 12.20
CA THR A 310 -16.65 -1.61 12.36
C THR A 310 -15.46 -2.53 12.54
N PHE A 311 -14.60 -2.58 11.60
CA PHE A 311 -13.45 -3.48 11.64
C PHE A 311 -12.52 -3.10 12.78
N ALA A 312 -12.27 -4.04 13.67
CA ALA A 312 -11.26 -3.93 14.71
C ALA A 312 -10.52 -5.25 14.84
N HIS A 313 -9.21 -5.20 14.99
CA HIS A 313 -8.42 -6.39 15.26
C HIS A 313 -7.33 -6.14 16.32
N PHE A 314 -6.98 -7.23 17.00
CA PHE A 314 -5.76 -7.35 17.76
C PHE A 314 -4.81 -8.30 17.02
N ARG A 315 -3.56 -7.90 16.84
CA ARG A 315 -2.55 -8.71 16.15
C ARG A 315 -1.30 -8.86 17.00
N ILE A 316 -0.75 -10.07 16.98
CA ILE A 316 0.53 -10.42 17.56
C ILE A 316 1.45 -10.80 16.41
N ASN A 317 2.61 -10.13 16.27
CA ASN A 317 3.66 -10.54 15.34
C ASN A 317 4.97 -10.73 16.09
N TYR A 318 5.62 -11.86 15.86
CA TYR A 318 7.00 -12.08 16.24
C TYR A 318 7.85 -12.10 14.98
N GLU A 319 8.84 -11.21 14.90
CA GLU A 319 9.76 -11.09 13.77
C GLU A 319 11.13 -11.57 14.22
N LYS A 320 11.62 -12.62 13.56
CA LYS A 320 12.97 -13.16 13.75
C LYS A 320 13.83 -12.76 12.56
N PHE A 321 14.91 -12.05 12.82
CA PHE A 321 15.86 -11.62 11.81
C PHE A 321 17.09 -12.53 11.76
N ASP A 322 17.75 -12.57 10.60
CA ASP A 322 18.99 -13.29 10.34
C ASP A 322 19.86 -12.43 9.43
N TYR A 323 20.77 -11.66 10.06
CA TYR A 323 21.76 -10.82 9.37
C TYR A 323 23.00 -11.63 9.08
N LYS A 324 23.37 -11.80 7.82
CA LYS A 324 24.54 -12.60 7.41
C LYS A 324 25.87 -11.89 7.62
N ASP A 325 25.88 -10.57 7.78
CA ASP A 325 27.06 -9.76 8.06
C ASP A 325 27.59 -9.89 9.49
N GLY A 326 26.97 -10.71 10.31
CA GLY A 326 27.31 -10.90 11.73
C GLY A 326 26.77 -9.83 12.66
N SER A 327 25.96 -8.88 12.16
CA SER A 327 25.25 -7.92 12.99
C SER A 327 24.28 -8.62 13.93
N ALA A 328 24.00 -7.99 15.07
CA ALA A 328 23.03 -8.51 16.01
C ALA A 328 21.60 -8.49 15.40
N ASN A 329 20.89 -9.60 15.54
CA ASN A 329 19.54 -9.76 14.99
C ASN A 329 18.52 -8.94 15.81
N PRO A 330 17.83 -7.95 15.21
CA PRO A 330 16.85 -7.12 15.92
C PRO A 330 15.47 -7.81 15.99
N ASP A 331 15.44 -8.99 16.63
CA ASP A 331 14.19 -9.74 16.82
C ASP A 331 13.17 -8.90 17.58
N LYS A 332 11.90 -8.94 17.14
CA LYS A 332 10.85 -8.05 17.65
C LYS A 332 9.57 -8.78 17.95
N LEU A 333 8.93 -8.38 19.05
CA LEU A 333 7.54 -8.67 19.31
C LEU A 333 6.71 -7.40 19.08
N ILE A 334 5.65 -7.50 18.30
CA ILE A 334 4.74 -6.40 18.03
C ILE A 334 3.33 -6.86 18.43
N LEU A 335 2.72 -6.08 19.32
CA LEU A 335 1.30 -6.19 19.64
C LEU A 335 0.60 -4.98 19.02
N GLU A 336 -0.37 -5.21 18.16
CA GLU A 336 -1.10 -4.18 17.43
C GLU A 336 -2.57 -4.20 17.79
N ILE A 337 -3.11 -3.02 18.04
CA ILE A 337 -4.55 -2.77 17.99
C ILE A 337 -4.82 -1.86 16.79
N GLN A 338 -5.71 -2.30 15.91
CA GLN A 338 -6.17 -1.50 14.78
C GLN A 338 -7.70 -1.38 14.83
N THR A 339 -8.18 -0.19 14.50
CA THR A 339 -9.59 0.06 14.21
C THR A 339 -9.71 0.91 12.95
N LYS A 340 -10.77 0.66 12.14
CA LYS A 340 -11.11 1.45 10.95
C LYS A 340 -12.60 1.80 10.93
N PHE A 341 -12.93 2.90 10.26
CA PHE A 341 -14.29 3.42 10.08
C PHE A 341 -14.52 3.88 8.64
#